data_a3c347071c89f1f64a4982d57aad5414
#
_entry.id   a3c347071c89f1f64a4982d57aad5414
#
_cell.length_a   1.000
_cell.length_b   1.000
_cell.length_c   1.000
_cell.angle_alpha   90.00
_cell.angle_beta   90.00
_cell.angle_gamma   90.00
#
_symmetry.space_group_name_H-M   'P 1'
#
loop_
_entity.id
_entity.type
_entity.pdbx_description
1 polymer ?
#
loop_
_entity_poly.entity_id
_entity_poly.type
_entity_poly.pdbx_seq_one_letter_code
_entity_poly.pdbx_strand_id
1 'polypeptide(L)'
;LANVTTRENLKTLGNNTTVQTKLKAQAQSLKTVQSMVNGMREKSIIELLRDHYTSIHPTQKPVRLLERLIQLCLPNKPKNEIVVADFFGGSFSTAEAVHNLGCKSIICELDEEYFNLGNDRIVKIIHADLF
;
A
#
# COMPACT_ATOMS: atom_id res chain seq x y z
N LEU A 1 33.31 -24.97 -30.69
CA LEU A 1 33.62 -23.68 -31.34
C LEU A 1 32.34 -22.87 -31.36
N ALA A 2 32.25 -21.86 -30.47
CA ALA A 2 31.12 -20.94 -30.39
C ALA A 2 31.08 -20.08 -31.67
N ASN A 3 29.98 -20.15 -32.43
CA ASN A 3 29.73 -19.26 -33.57
C ASN A 3 29.66 -17.82 -33.02
N VAL A 4 30.70 -17.03 -33.35
CA VAL A 4 30.70 -15.60 -33.09
C VAL A 4 29.63 -14.98 -33.98
N THR A 5 28.54 -14.55 -33.37
CA THR A 5 27.43 -13.86 -34.04
C THR A 5 27.92 -12.49 -34.50
N THR A 6 28.01 -12.29 -35.80
CA THR A 6 28.45 -11.00 -36.36
C THR A 6 27.42 -9.89 -36.04
N ARG A 7 27.88 -8.64 -36.06
CA ARG A 7 27.04 -7.46 -35.77
C ARG A 7 25.81 -7.36 -36.73
N GLU A 8 25.92 -7.92 -37.94
CA GLU A 8 24.83 -7.99 -38.89
C GLU A 8 23.78 -9.05 -38.54
N ASN A 9 24.20 -10.22 -38.04
CA ASN A 9 23.30 -11.25 -37.54
C ASN A 9 22.50 -10.77 -36.34
N LEU A 10 23.09 -9.93 -35.45
CA LEU A 10 22.40 -9.31 -34.34
C LEU A 10 21.33 -8.31 -34.80
N LYS A 11 21.59 -7.51 -35.85
CA LYS A 11 20.59 -6.63 -36.45
C LYS A 11 19.43 -7.38 -37.05
N THR A 12 19.71 -8.48 -37.78
CA THR A 12 18.69 -9.31 -38.41
C THR A 12 17.82 -10.02 -37.37
N LEU A 13 18.40 -10.50 -36.26
CA LEU A 13 17.68 -11.06 -35.12
C LEU A 13 16.80 -9.99 -34.42
N GLY A 14 17.30 -8.76 -34.32
CA GLY A 14 16.55 -7.64 -33.71
C GLY A 14 15.31 -7.23 -34.50
N ASN A 15 15.31 -7.44 -35.84
CA ASN A 15 14.20 -7.09 -36.73
C ASN A 15 13.22 -8.27 -36.97
N ASN A 16 13.53 -9.45 -36.45
CA ASN A 16 12.65 -10.61 -36.58
C ASN A 16 11.48 -10.51 -35.59
N THR A 17 10.26 -10.38 -36.12
CA THR A 17 9.04 -10.22 -35.31
C THR A 17 8.85 -11.37 -34.31
N THR A 18 9.19 -12.61 -34.70
CA THR A 18 9.09 -13.78 -33.83
C THR A 18 10.07 -13.69 -32.64
N VAL A 19 11.31 -13.24 -32.89
CA VAL A 19 12.33 -13.08 -31.85
C VAL A 19 11.91 -11.94 -30.91
N GLN A 20 11.43 -10.83 -31.45
CA GLN A 20 10.92 -9.72 -30.65
C GLN A 20 9.73 -10.14 -29.78
N THR A 21 8.81 -10.93 -30.31
CA THR A 21 7.65 -11.44 -29.53
C THR A 21 8.10 -12.35 -28.40
N LYS A 22 9.05 -13.26 -28.65
CA LYS A 22 9.62 -14.15 -27.62
C LYS A 22 10.37 -13.34 -26.54
N LEU A 23 11.17 -12.34 -26.92
CA LEU A 23 11.88 -11.46 -25.97
C LEU A 23 10.91 -10.64 -25.12
N LYS A 24 9.83 -10.12 -25.71
CA LYS A 24 8.78 -9.41 -24.95
C LYS A 24 8.08 -10.34 -23.96
N ALA A 25 7.75 -11.57 -24.36
CA ALA A 25 7.13 -12.56 -23.49
C ALA A 25 8.07 -12.94 -22.31
N GLN A 26 9.37 -13.14 -22.57
CA GLN A 26 10.36 -13.40 -21.52
C GLN A 26 10.53 -12.20 -20.58
N ALA A 27 10.59 -10.98 -21.11
CA ALA A 27 10.67 -9.77 -20.31
C ALA A 27 9.43 -9.58 -19.41
N GLN A 28 8.24 -9.93 -19.91
CA GLN A 28 6.99 -9.91 -19.14
C GLN A 28 7.01 -10.96 -18.03
N SER A 29 7.51 -12.18 -18.34
CA SER A 29 7.66 -13.25 -17.34
C SER A 29 8.63 -12.85 -16.22
N LEU A 30 9.77 -12.24 -16.57
CA LEU A 30 10.72 -11.73 -15.56
C LEU A 30 10.11 -10.64 -14.69
N LYS A 31 9.34 -9.72 -15.25
CA LYS A 31 8.60 -8.70 -14.47
C LYS A 31 7.60 -9.34 -13.53
N THR A 32 6.91 -10.39 -13.95
CA THR A 32 5.96 -11.13 -13.10
C THR A 32 6.68 -11.82 -11.95
N VAL A 33 7.79 -12.50 -12.20
CA VAL A 33 8.62 -13.11 -11.14
C VAL A 33 9.17 -12.05 -10.19
N GLN A 34 9.66 -10.94 -10.71
CA GLN A 34 10.15 -9.82 -9.90
C GLN A 34 9.05 -9.21 -9.01
N SER A 35 7.81 -9.13 -9.53
CA SER A 35 6.65 -8.69 -8.75
C SER A 35 6.25 -9.68 -7.64
N MET A 36 6.41 -10.98 -7.88
CA MET A 36 6.17 -12.02 -6.87
C MET A 36 7.19 -11.95 -5.72
N VAL A 37 8.45 -11.68 -6.05
CA VAL A 37 9.55 -11.61 -5.06
C VAL A 37 9.54 -10.29 -4.28
N ASN A 38 9.35 -9.17 -4.97
CA ASN A 38 9.46 -7.82 -4.42
C ASN A 38 8.12 -7.19 -4.04
N GLY A 39 7.01 -7.93 -4.21
CA GLY A 39 5.67 -7.40 -4.12
C GLY A 39 5.24 -6.65 -5.39
N MET A 40 3.93 -6.57 -5.61
CA MET A 40 3.38 -5.81 -6.75
C MET A 40 3.57 -4.31 -6.49
N ARG A 41 3.98 -3.58 -7.54
CA ARG A 41 3.98 -2.12 -7.49
C ARG A 41 2.55 -1.62 -7.35
N GLU A 42 2.35 -0.64 -6.48
CA GLU A 42 1.05 -0.01 -6.33
C GLU A 42 0.59 0.63 -7.63
N LYS A 43 -0.69 0.51 -7.93
CA LYS A 43 -1.31 1.19 -9.07
C LYS A 43 -1.56 2.65 -8.70
N SER A 44 -1.61 3.53 -9.69
CA SER A 44 -1.98 4.94 -9.51
C SER A 44 -3.46 5.13 -9.10
N ILE A 45 -4.28 4.08 -9.31
CA ILE A 45 -5.69 4.04 -8.91
C ILE A 45 -5.87 2.86 -7.96
N ILE A 46 -6.33 3.14 -6.75
CA ILE A 46 -6.68 2.14 -5.72
C ILE A 46 -8.19 2.11 -5.62
N GLU A 47 -8.81 0.99 -5.98
CA GLU A 47 -10.25 0.79 -5.87
C GLU A 47 -10.55 0.04 -4.58
N LEU A 48 -11.31 0.67 -3.68
CA LEU A 48 -11.77 0.09 -2.42
C LEU A 48 -13.25 0.44 -2.19
N LEU A 49 -13.99 -0.54 -1.71
CA LEU A 49 -15.38 -0.33 -1.29
C LEU A 49 -15.39 0.50 -0.01
N ARG A 50 -16.29 1.48 0.03
CA ARG A 50 -16.53 2.31 1.21
C ARG A 50 -17.41 1.56 2.20
N ASP A 51 -17.02 1.56 3.48
CA ASP A 51 -17.82 0.99 4.57
C ASP A 51 -18.96 1.97 4.92
N HIS A 52 -20.12 1.83 4.27
CA HIS A 52 -21.26 2.74 4.47
C HIS A 52 -21.96 2.54 5.82
N TYR A 53 -21.93 1.34 6.38
CA TYR A 53 -22.73 0.99 7.57
C TYR A 53 -22.05 1.31 8.91
N THR A 54 -20.76 1.57 8.94
CA THR A 54 -19.97 1.83 10.15
C THR A 54 -19.36 3.23 10.19
N SER A 55 -19.82 4.11 9.29
CA SER A 55 -19.26 5.45 9.16
C SER A 55 -19.77 6.36 10.28
N ILE A 56 -18.87 6.82 11.13
CA ILE A 56 -19.11 7.79 12.21
C ILE A 56 -19.04 9.23 11.65
N HIS A 57 -18.24 9.45 10.61
CA HIS A 57 -18.00 10.77 10.02
C HIS A 57 -18.34 10.78 8.53
N PRO A 58 -18.98 11.85 7.99
CA PRO A 58 -19.42 11.91 6.59
C PRO A 58 -18.31 11.67 5.57
N THR A 59 -17.09 12.11 5.88
CA THR A 59 -15.91 11.96 5.00
C THR A 59 -14.95 10.87 5.46
N GLN A 60 -15.41 9.94 6.31
CA GLN A 60 -14.59 8.84 6.80
C GLN A 60 -13.98 8.04 5.65
N LYS A 61 -12.69 7.78 5.74
CA LYS A 61 -11.96 6.95 4.79
C LYS A 61 -11.94 5.49 5.25
N PRO A 62 -12.00 4.52 4.33
CA PRO A 62 -11.85 3.11 4.69
C PRO A 62 -10.50 2.86 5.37
N VAL A 63 -10.51 2.13 6.48
CA VAL A 63 -9.28 1.81 7.24
C VAL A 63 -8.26 1.10 6.36
N ARG A 64 -8.70 0.13 5.55
CA ARG A 64 -7.83 -0.61 4.61
C ARG A 64 -7.12 0.29 3.59
N LEU A 65 -7.75 1.39 3.17
CA LEU A 65 -7.11 2.38 2.30
C LEU A 65 -5.98 3.08 3.04
N LEU A 66 -6.23 3.51 4.27
CA LEU A 66 -5.23 4.18 5.09
C LEU A 66 -4.07 3.27 5.44
N GLU A 67 -4.33 2.01 5.81
CA GLU A 67 -3.30 0.99 6.02
C GLU A 67 -2.40 0.86 4.79
N ARG A 68 -2.99 0.76 3.60
CA ARG A 68 -2.24 0.63 2.35
C ARG A 68 -1.38 1.86 2.06
N LEU A 69 -1.93 3.06 2.20
CA LEU A 69 -1.21 4.30 1.97
C LEU A 69 -0.08 4.50 2.99
N ILE A 70 -0.34 4.23 4.27
CA ILE A 70 0.66 4.31 5.32
C ILE A 70 1.80 3.33 5.05
N GLN A 71 1.51 2.07 4.71
CA GLN A 71 2.53 1.06 4.38
C GLN A 71 3.48 1.51 3.28
N LEU A 72 2.99 2.24 2.26
CA LEU A 72 3.82 2.76 1.18
C LEU A 72 4.81 3.85 1.64
N CYS A 73 4.48 4.52 2.74
CA CYS A 73 5.26 5.64 3.29
C CYS A 73 6.14 5.25 4.49
N LEU A 74 5.97 4.03 5.04
CA LEU A 74 6.72 3.62 6.22
C LEU A 74 8.22 3.57 5.94
N PRO A 75 9.05 4.19 6.80
CA PRO A 75 10.50 4.05 6.73
C PRO A 75 10.92 2.63 7.13
N ASN A 76 12.11 2.22 6.70
CA ASN A 76 12.70 0.94 7.09
C ASN A 76 13.23 0.99 8.54
N LYS A 77 12.30 0.98 9.50
CA LYS A 77 12.54 0.99 10.95
C LYS A 77 11.59 0.02 11.65
N PRO A 78 11.89 -0.41 12.90
CA PRO A 78 10.95 -1.15 13.72
C PRO A 78 9.61 -0.39 13.84
N LYS A 79 8.51 -1.06 13.62
CA LYS A 79 7.18 -0.44 13.57
C LYS A 79 6.81 0.28 14.89
N ASN A 80 7.20 -0.27 16.01
CA ASN A 80 6.98 0.30 17.33
C ASN A 80 7.75 1.61 17.59
N GLU A 81 8.71 1.96 16.74
CA GLU A 81 9.44 3.23 16.78
C GLU A 81 8.84 4.29 15.85
N ILE A 82 7.94 3.87 14.95
CA ILE A 82 7.31 4.76 13.97
C ILE A 82 6.10 5.44 14.60
N VAL A 83 6.04 6.76 14.44
CA VAL A 83 4.90 7.59 14.85
C VAL A 83 4.29 8.22 13.61
N VAL A 84 2.99 8.02 13.42
CA VAL A 84 2.19 8.66 12.37
C VAL A 84 1.35 9.76 13.01
N ALA A 85 1.42 10.98 12.49
CA ALA A 85 0.63 12.11 12.96
C ALA A 85 -0.48 12.44 11.98
N ASP A 86 -1.70 12.63 12.49
CA ASP A 86 -2.86 13.12 11.74
C ASP A 86 -3.49 14.27 12.52
N PHE A 87 -3.44 15.48 11.96
CA PHE A 87 -3.93 16.69 12.61
C PHE A 87 -5.41 16.98 12.30
N PHE A 88 -6.09 16.10 11.56
CA PHE A 88 -7.49 16.22 11.17
C PHE A 88 -8.18 14.86 11.28
N GLY A 89 -8.18 14.31 12.50
CA GLY A 89 -8.47 12.92 12.80
C GLY A 89 -9.89 12.45 12.45
N GLY A 90 -10.87 13.34 12.57
CA GLY A 90 -12.27 13.02 12.31
C GLY A 90 -12.74 11.82 13.12
N SER A 91 -13.07 10.72 12.46
CA SER A 91 -13.48 9.45 13.10
C SER A 91 -12.32 8.57 13.59
N PHE A 92 -11.10 9.06 13.62
CA PHE A 92 -9.86 8.35 13.99
C PHE A 92 -9.58 7.07 13.18
N SER A 93 -10.05 7.01 11.93
CA SER A 93 -9.74 5.90 11.03
C SER A 93 -8.24 5.73 10.79
N THR A 94 -7.48 6.85 10.79
CA THR A 94 -6.02 6.82 10.70
C THR A 94 -5.40 6.16 11.94
N ALA A 95 -5.91 6.44 13.13
CA ALA A 95 -5.44 5.82 14.37
C ALA A 95 -5.63 4.30 14.35
N GLU A 96 -6.81 3.83 13.92
CA GLU A 96 -7.09 2.40 13.75
C GLU A 96 -6.13 1.75 12.74
N ALA A 97 -5.95 2.36 11.57
CA ALA A 97 -5.03 1.85 10.55
C ALA A 97 -3.58 1.76 11.06
N VAL A 98 -3.13 2.76 11.81
CA VAL A 98 -1.79 2.81 12.42
C VAL A 98 -1.63 1.75 13.49
N HIS A 99 -2.67 1.55 14.32
CA HIS A 99 -2.70 0.51 15.34
C HIS A 99 -2.61 -0.89 14.70
N ASN A 100 -3.40 -1.18 13.67
CA ASN A 100 -3.36 -2.44 12.92
C ASN A 100 -1.99 -2.73 12.29
N LEU A 101 -1.25 -1.69 11.95
CA LEU A 101 0.11 -1.80 11.42
C LEU A 101 1.18 -1.97 12.51
N GLY A 102 0.83 -1.90 13.78
CA GLY A 102 1.74 -1.99 14.93
C GLY A 102 2.62 -0.74 15.12
N CYS A 103 2.18 0.40 14.61
CA CYS A 103 2.84 1.69 14.77
C CYS A 103 2.17 2.52 15.86
N LYS A 104 2.78 3.65 16.25
CA LYS A 104 2.20 4.63 17.18
C LYS A 104 1.53 5.76 16.39
N SER A 105 0.46 6.34 16.94
CA SER A 105 -0.22 7.48 16.33
C SER A 105 -0.32 8.68 17.30
N ILE A 106 -0.34 9.87 16.70
CA ILE A 106 -0.71 11.13 17.35
C ILE A 106 -1.84 11.70 16.50
N ILE A 107 -3.03 11.84 17.09
CA ILE A 107 -4.22 12.31 16.37
C ILE A 107 -4.71 13.58 17.04
N CYS A 108 -5.02 14.58 16.22
CA CYS A 108 -5.68 15.81 16.65
C CYS A 108 -7.01 15.94 15.93
N GLU A 109 -8.02 16.39 16.67
CA GLU A 109 -9.34 16.74 16.12
C GLU A 109 -9.82 18.00 16.84
N LEU A 110 -10.34 18.94 16.05
CA LEU A 110 -10.81 20.22 16.58
C LEU A 110 -12.22 20.14 17.14
N ASP A 111 -13.07 19.33 16.51
CA ASP A 111 -14.44 19.12 16.91
C ASP A 111 -14.51 18.15 18.09
N GLU A 112 -15.04 18.60 19.21
CA GLU A 112 -15.10 17.83 20.47
C GLU A 112 -15.99 16.57 20.32
N GLU A 113 -17.07 16.64 19.57
CA GLU A 113 -17.97 15.51 19.36
C GLU A 113 -17.25 14.41 18.57
N TYR A 114 -16.60 14.77 17.46
CA TYR A 114 -15.81 13.82 16.66
C TYR A 114 -14.61 13.31 17.42
N PHE A 115 -13.95 14.14 18.21
CA PHE A 115 -12.86 13.70 19.07
C PHE A 115 -13.31 12.60 20.04
N ASN A 116 -14.44 12.80 20.73
CA ASN A 116 -14.97 11.82 21.69
C ASN A 116 -15.39 10.53 20.98
N LEU A 117 -16.09 10.60 19.84
CA LEU A 117 -16.48 9.44 19.05
C LEU A 117 -15.26 8.65 18.53
N GLY A 118 -14.24 9.35 18.07
CA GLY A 118 -12.99 8.74 17.60
C GLY A 118 -12.21 8.07 18.72
N ASN A 119 -12.15 8.72 19.89
CA ASN A 119 -11.50 8.17 21.09
C ASN A 119 -12.19 6.90 21.57
N ASP A 120 -13.51 6.88 21.64
CA ASP A 120 -14.30 5.71 22.01
C ASP A 120 -14.08 4.53 21.05
N ARG A 121 -13.92 4.83 19.76
CA ARG A 121 -13.59 3.83 18.76
C ARG A 121 -12.25 3.17 19.04
N ILE A 122 -11.22 3.96 19.31
CA ILE A 122 -9.86 3.42 19.55
C ILE A 122 -9.82 2.65 20.87
N VAL A 123 -10.47 3.12 21.92
CA VAL A 123 -10.57 2.40 23.20
C VAL A 123 -11.19 1.01 22.99
N LYS A 124 -12.28 0.90 22.21
CA LYS A 124 -12.92 -0.38 21.91
C LYS A 124 -11.99 -1.34 21.16
N ILE A 125 -11.21 -0.84 20.20
CA ILE A 125 -10.25 -1.63 19.43
C ILE A 125 -9.15 -2.18 20.36
N ILE A 126 -8.54 -1.31 21.17
CA ILE A 126 -7.49 -1.72 22.12
C ILE A 126 -8.01 -2.76 23.11
N HIS A 127 -9.23 -2.61 23.61
CA HIS A 127 -9.82 -3.59 24.50
C HIS A 127 -10.07 -4.94 23.81
N ALA A 128 -10.47 -4.93 22.54
CA ALA A 128 -10.70 -6.17 21.79
C ALA A 128 -9.41 -6.98 21.55
N ASP A 129 -8.26 -6.32 21.49
CA ASP A 129 -6.96 -6.98 21.30
C ASP A 129 -6.38 -7.59 22.59
N LEU A 130 -6.99 -7.28 23.75
CA LEU A 130 -6.54 -7.78 25.05
C LEU A 130 -7.21 -9.11 25.46
N PHE A 131 -8.21 -9.56 24.72
CA PHE A 131 -8.98 -10.79 24.98
C PHE A 131 -9.07 -11.68 23.77
#